data_6eebc416d71f544d361402431f916889
#
_entry.id   6eebc416d71f544d361402431f916889
#
_cell.length_a   1.000
_cell.length_b   1.000
_cell.length_c   1.000
_cell.angle_alpha   90.00
_cell.angle_beta   90.00
_cell.angle_gamma   90.00
#
_symmetry.space_group_name_H-M   'P 1'
#
loop_
_entity.id
_entity.type
_entity.pdbx_description
1 polymer ?
#
loop_
_entity_poly.entity_id
_entity_poly.type
_entity_poly.pdbx_seq_one_letter_code
_entity_poly.pdbx_strand_id
1 'polypeptide(L)'
;MKKITWLHISDLHIDASEDNDNSIVRDAFLNDIEERLNSGISFDFIVVTGDVANKGKSKDYLIANDFFKRLLEKVKLDEKRIFIVPGNHDLDRDKISKKNGGAFLNELVDGKNNTRINDIIDSVFLGSCKYKFAEYYKKISNNRYEVQNKLLGNYYEELEVDGEKIGIVGVNSAWLSQGKGNDENLHMAVGEKQIRELVNFSSLNKNSLNICLYHHPMSTWLAFDRT
;
A
#
# COMPACT_ATOMS: atom_id res chain seq x y z
N MET A 1 -15.08 24.74 -9.64
CA MET A 1 -14.15 23.64 -9.38
C MET A 1 -15.00 22.41 -9.18
N LYS A 2 -14.78 21.36 -9.97
CA LYS A 2 -15.49 20.10 -9.80
C LYS A 2 -15.07 19.47 -8.48
N LYS A 3 -15.99 18.86 -7.77
CA LYS A 3 -15.72 18.20 -6.49
C LYS A 3 -15.35 16.76 -6.75
N ILE A 4 -14.19 16.34 -6.27
CA ILE A 4 -13.73 14.95 -6.28
C ILE A 4 -13.85 14.43 -4.86
N THR A 5 -14.49 13.29 -4.68
CA THR A 5 -14.73 12.69 -3.34
C THR A 5 -14.21 11.27 -3.33
N TRP A 6 -13.33 10.96 -2.39
CA TRP A 6 -12.84 9.60 -2.23
C TRP A 6 -12.99 9.10 -0.80
N LEU A 7 -13.08 7.78 -0.66
CA LEU A 7 -13.04 7.11 0.63
C LEU A 7 -11.61 6.70 0.92
N HIS A 8 -11.08 7.13 2.07
CA HIS A 8 -9.75 6.75 2.52
C HIS A 8 -9.86 5.78 3.71
N ILE A 9 -9.24 4.62 3.58
CA ILE A 9 -9.20 3.56 4.58
C ILE A 9 -7.74 3.24 4.88
N SER A 10 -7.42 2.94 6.12
CA SER A 10 -6.11 2.46 6.56
C SER A 10 -6.25 1.54 7.76
N ASP A 11 -5.26 0.69 8.00
CA ASP A 11 -5.09 -0.05 9.25
C ASP A 11 -6.28 -0.95 9.62
N LEU A 12 -6.76 -1.74 8.66
CA LEU A 12 -7.86 -2.69 8.88
C LEU A 12 -7.46 -3.84 9.79
N HIS A 13 -6.17 -4.24 9.78
CA HIS A 13 -5.60 -5.30 10.62
C HIS A 13 -6.45 -6.58 10.66
N ILE A 14 -6.95 -7.01 9.51
CA ILE A 14 -7.79 -8.20 9.41
C ILE A 14 -6.98 -9.42 9.83
N ASP A 15 -7.50 -10.15 10.83
CA ASP A 15 -6.91 -11.37 11.38
C ASP A 15 -7.95 -12.50 11.37
N ALA A 16 -7.71 -13.52 10.56
CA ALA A 16 -8.61 -14.67 10.45
C ALA A 16 -8.69 -15.51 11.73
N SER A 17 -7.77 -15.35 12.69
CA SER A 17 -7.81 -16.04 13.97
C SER A 17 -8.69 -15.33 15.01
N GLU A 18 -9.02 -14.05 14.79
CA GLU A 18 -9.77 -13.18 15.70
C GLU A 18 -10.97 -12.52 15.01
N ASP A 19 -11.55 -13.18 14.01
CA ASP A 19 -12.50 -12.54 13.09
C ASP A 19 -13.84 -12.19 13.72
N ASN A 20 -14.28 -12.86 14.78
CA ASN A 20 -15.62 -12.64 15.34
C ASN A 20 -15.84 -11.18 15.81
N ASP A 21 -14.90 -10.60 16.54
CA ASP A 21 -15.04 -9.22 17.04
C ASP A 21 -14.78 -8.20 15.92
N ASN A 22 -13.81 -8.48 15.05
CA ASN A 22 -13.45 -7.62 13.93
C ASN A 22 -14.54 -7.58 12.84
N SER A 23 -15.35 -8.63 12.69
CA SER A 23 -16.48 -8.65 11.75
C SER A 23 -17.55 -7.62 12.13
N ILE A 24 -17.82 -7.45 13.43
CA ILE A 24 -18.78 -6.45 13.93
C ILE A 24 -18.34 -5.03 13.55
N VAL A 25 -17.05 -4.73 13.68
CA VAL A 25 -16.49 -3.40 13.32
C VAL A 25 -16.61 -3.16 11.82
N ARG A 26 -16.29 -4.17 10.99
CA ARG A 26 -16.43 -4.06 9.53
C ARG A 26 -17.89 -3.87 9.09
N ASP A 27 -18.83 -4.58 9.72
CA ASP A 27 -20.25 -4.43 9.42
C ASP A 27 -20.77 -3.06 9.87
N ALA A 28 -20.36 -2.55 11.04
CA ALA A 28 -20.69 -1.21 11.50
C ALA A 28 -20.13 -0.13 10.54
N PHE A 29 -18.90 -0.31 10.05
CA PHE A 29 -18.32 0.57 9.04
C PHE A 29 -19.13 0.58 7.75
N LEU A 30 -19.54 -0.59 7.24
CA LEU A 30 -20.36 -0.67 6.03
C LEU A 30 -21.74 -0.02 6.22
N ASN A 31 -22.31 -0.07 7.42
CA ASN A 31 -23.57 0.61 7.75
C ASN A 31 -23.38 2.15 7.79
N ASP A 32 -22.28 2.66 8.37
CA ASP A 32 -21.96 4.10 8.33
C ASP A 32 -21.79 4.59 6.88
N ILE A 33 -21.14 3.81 6.03
CA ILE A 33 -21.04 4.13 4.59
C ILE A 33 -22.44 4.23 3.96
N GLU A 34 -23.34 3.31 4.26
CA GLU A 34 -24.72 3.34 3.75
C GLU A 34 -25.48 4.60 4.19
N GLU A 35 -25.34 4.99 5.46
CA GLU A 35 -25.95 6.22 5.97
C GLU A 35 -25.41 7.46 5.25
N ARG A 36 -24.11 7.52 4.97
CA ARG A 36 -23.50 8.61 4.19
C ARG A 36 -24.02 8.66 2.76
N LEU A 37 -24.15 7.51 2.10
CA LEU A 37 -24.73 7.43 0.75
C LEU A 37 -26.19 7.91 0.75
N ASN A 38 -26.98 7.52 1.74
CA ASN A 38 -28.36 7.95 1.91
C ASN A 38 -28.47 9.46 2.19
N SER A 39 -27.44 10.07 2.77
CA SER A 39 -27.35 11.53 2.96
C SER A 39 -26.91 12.29 1.69
N GLY A 40 -26.72 11.59 0.58
CA GLY A 40 -26.37 12.18 -0.72
C GLY A 40 -24.85 12.30 -0.99
N ILE A 41 -23.99 11.69 -0.16
CA ILE A 41 -22.57 11.56 -0.46
C ILE A 41 -22.38 10.45 -1.49
N SER A 42 -21.52 10.68 -2.46
CA SER A 42 -21.04 9.67 -3.40
C SER A 42 -19.51 9.69 -3.43
N PHE A 43 -18.92 8.54 -3.73
CA PHE A 43 -17.48 8.41 -3.84
C PHE A 43 -17.08 8.14 -5.29
N ASP A 44 -16.01 8.76 -5.75
CA ASP A 44 -15.45 8.59 -7.09
C ASP A 44 -14.45 7.43 -7.15
N PHE A 45 -13.74 7.20 -6.04
CA PHE A 45 -12.79 6.09 -5.87
C PHE A 45 -12.49 5.84 -4.37
N ILE A 46 -11.78 4.75 -4.12
CA ILE A 46 -11.34 4.33 -2.78
C ILE A 46 -9.81 4.25 -2.76
N VAL A 47 -9.18 4.72 -1.69
CA VAL A 47 -7.76 4.53 -1.41
C VAL A 47 -7.58 3.78 -0.09
N VAL A 48 -6.66 2.81 -0.08
CA VAL A 48 -6.33 2.00 1.10
C VAL A 48 -4.82 2.09 1.33
N THR A 49 -4.43 2.72 2.43
CA THR A 49 -3.03 3.04 2.69
C THR A 49 -2.36 2.06 3.66
N GLY A 50 -2.56 0.77 3.41
CA GLY A 50 -1.79 -0.30 4.05
C GLY A 50 -2.42 -0.90 5.30
N ASP A 51 -1.72 -1.90 5.83
CA ASP A 51 -2.11 -2.70 6.99
C ASP A 51 -3.52 -3.32 6.84
N VAL A 52 -3.76 -3.88 5.64
CA VAL A 52 -5.00 -4.59 5.33
C VAL A 52 -5.10 -5.86 6.17
N ALA A 53 -4.05 -6.68 6.17
CA ALA A 53 -3.95 -7.87 7.01
C ALA A 53 -3.19 -7.56 8.31
N ASN A 54 -3.44 -8.34 9.38
CA ASN A 54 -2.67 -8.22 10.62
C ASN A 54 -1.36 -9.03 10.57
N LYS A 55 -1.33 -10.13 9.81
CA LYS A 55 -0.19 -11.07 9.77
C LYS A 55 0.29 -11.41 8.36
N GLY A 56 -0.26 -10.76 7.34
CA GLY A 56 0.08 -11.00 5.94
C GLY A 56 -0.21 -12.43 5.47
N LYS A 57 -1.18 -13.12 6.07
CA LYS A 57 -1.52 -14.51 5.74
C LYS A 57 -2.63 -14.58 4.68
N SER A 58 -2.61 -15.65 3.89
CA SER A 58 -3.61 -15.87 2.84
C SER A 58 -5.05 -15.84 3.35
N LYS A 59 -5.30 -16.33 4.57
CA LYS A 59 -6.64 -16.35 5.18
C LYS A 59 -7.14 -14.95 5.52
N ASP A 60 -6.25 -14.06 5.98
CA ASP A 60 -6.59 -12.67 6.29
C ASP A 60 -7.07 -11.95 5.01
N TYR A 61 -6.37 -12.18 3.91
CA TYR A 61 -6.73 -11.58 2.61
C TYR A 61 -8.01 -12.16 1.98
N LEU A 62 -8.42 -13.39 2.32
CA LEU A 62 -9.73 -13.89 1.88
C LEU A 62 -10.87 -13.07 2.50
N ILE A 63 -10.75 -12.74 3.79
CA ILE A 63 -11.70 -11.89 4.50
C ILE A 63 -11.65 -10.47 3.99
N ALA A 64 -10.43 -9.93 3.74
CA ALA A 64 -10.26 -8.60 3.18
C ALA A 64 -10.93 -8.45 1.81
N ASN A 65 -10.77 -9.44 0.94
CA ASN A 65 -11.38 -9.43 -0.39
C ASN A 65 -12.92 -9.46 -0.32
N ASP A 66 -13.49 -10.26 0.58
CA ASP A 66 -14.94 -10.25 0.81
C ASP A 66 -15.41 -8.87 1.29
N PHE A 67 -14.71 -8.28 2.26
CA PHE A 67 -15.00 -6.93 2.75
C PHE A 67 -14.92 -5.88 1.62
N PHE A 68 -13.85 -5.87 0.81
CA PHE A 68 -13.72 -4.91 -0.29
C PHE A 68 -14.78 -5.13 -1.38
N LYS A 69 -15.14 -6.36 -1.67
CA LYS A 69 -16.22 -6.66 -2.59
C LYS A 69 -17.55 -6.08 -2.11
N ARG A 70 -17.93 -6.33 -0.85
CA ARG A 70 -19.15 -5.78 -0.24
C ARG A 70 -19.13 -4.25 -0.21
N LEU A 71 -17.97 -3.64 0.06
CA LEU A 71 -17.81 -2.19 0.04
C LEU A 71 -17.99 -1.62 -1.37
N LEU A 72 -17.34 -2.19 -2.38
CA LEU A 72 -17.47 -1.74 -3.78
C LEU A 72 -18.90 -1.86 -4.30
N GLU A 73 -19.59 -2.97 -4.00
CA GLU A 73 -21.00 -3.16 -4.32
C GLU A 73 -21.88 -2.07 -3.67
N LYS A 74 -21.62 -1.76 -2.38
CA LYS A 74 -22.37 -0.74 -1.62
C LYS A 74 -22.18 0.65 -2.19
N VAL A 75 -20.94 1.05 -2.50
CA VAL A 75 -20.62 2.38 -3.08
C VAL A 75 -20.84 2.44 -4.60
N LYS A 76 -21.19 1.33 -5.25
CA LYS A 76 -21.41 1.20 -6.70
C LYS A 76 -20.20 1.56 -7.55
N LEU A 77 -19.01 1.18 -7.09
CA LEU A 77 -17.77 1.34 -7.82
C LEU A 77 -17.26 -0.02 -8.33
N ASP A 78 -16.54 0.01 -9.45
CA ASP A 78 -15.86 -1.18 -9.97
C ASP A 78 -14.47 -1.37 -9.31
N GLU A 79 -13.88 -2.57 -9.51
CA GLU A 79 -12.59 -2.93 -8.96
C GLU A 79 -11.42 -2.04 -9.43
N LYS A 80 -11.58 -1.29 -10.52
CA LYS A 80 -10.57 -0.36 -11.03
C LYS A 80 -10.55 0.95 -10.24
N ARG A 81 -11.56 1.17 -9.40
CA ARG A 81 -11.72 2.38 -8.58
C ARG A 81 -11.21 2.21 -7.14
N ILE A 82 -10.55 1.10 -6.81
CA ILE A 82 -9.89 0.90 -5.53
C ILE A 82 -8.38 0.80 -5.72
N PHE A 83 -7.63 1.59 -4.97
CA PHE A 83 -6.17 1.71 -5.05
C PHE A 83 -5.57 1.37 -3.69
N ILE A 84 -4.70 0.36 -3.63
CA ILE A 84 -4.22 -0.20 -2.37
C ILE A 84 -2.69 -0.23 -2.38
N VAL A 85 -2.06 0.19 -1.29
CA VAL A 85 -0.63 0.00 -1.03
C VAL A 85 -0.44 -0.86 0.22
N PRO A 86 0.65 -1.61 0.35
CA PRO A 86 0.89 -2.44 1.53
C PRO A 86 1.43 -1.61 2.71
N GLY A 87 1.11 -2.07 3.92
CA GLY A 87 1.75 -1.64 5.16
C GLY A 87 2.68 -2.71 5.74
N ASN A 88 3.22 -2.48 6.93
CA ASN A 88 4.17 -3.39 7.56
C ASN A 88 3.50 -4.66 8.15
N HIS A 89 2.21 -4.66 8.39
CA HIS A 89 1.46 -5.86 8.77
C HIS A 89 1.05 -6.73 7.58
N ASP A 90 1.12 -6.20 6.36
CA ASP A 90 0.85 -6.97 5.13
C ASP A 90 2.00 -7.92 4.73
N LEU A 91 3.11 -7.89 5.45
CA LEU A 91 4.19 -8.85 5.27
C LEU A 91 3.96 -10.13 6.09
N ASP A 92 4.30 -11.27 5.50
CA ASP A 92 4.33 -12.54 6.20
C ASP A 92 5.63 -12.69 7.01
N ARG A 93 5.53 -12.52 8.32
CA ARG A 93 6.68 -12.55 9.26
C ARG A 93 7.43 -13.88 9.23
N ASP A 94 6.76 -14.99 8.91
CA ASP A 94 7.41 -16.30 8.82
C ASP A 94 8.34 -16.41 7.61
N LYS A 95 8.14 -15.55 6.61
CA LYS A 95 8.96 -15.46 5.41
C LYS A 95 10.15 -14.49 5.51
N ILE A 96 10.33 -13.86 6.66
CA ILE A 96 11.48 -12.97 6.88
C ILE A 96 12.73 -13.81 7.14
N SER A 97 13.69 -13.71 6.23
CA SER A 97 14.98 -14.37 6.41
C SER A 97 15.78 -13.73 7.54
N LYS A 98 16.02 -14.49 8.62
CA LYS A 98 16.84 -14.04 9.76
C LYS A 98 18.29 -13.71 9.39
N LYS A 99 18.78 -14.20 8.24
CA LYS A 99 20.20 -14.05 7.86
C LYS A 99 20.55 -12.74 7.16
N ASN A 100 19.62 -12.11 6.46
CA ASN A 100 19.97 -11.00 5.56
C ASN A 100 19.34 -9.65 5.93
N GLY A 101 18.31 -9.62 6.79
CA GLY A 101 17.55 -8.40 7.03
C GLY A 101 18.22 -7.43 8.01
N GLY A 102 18.71 -7.94 9.15
CA GLY A 102 19.18 -7.09 10.24
C GLY A 102 20.53 -6.42 9.98
N ALA A 103 21.51 -7.18 9.44
CA ALA A 103 22.84 -6.62 9.14
C ALA A 103 22.76 -5.52 8.09
N PHE A 104 21.92 -5.74 7.11
CA PHE A 104 21.70 -4.82 5.99
C PHE A 104 20.95 -3.55 6.40
N LEU A 105 19.91 -3.69 7.24
CA LEU A 105 19.21 -2.52 7.78
C LEU A 105 20.17 -1.65 8.61
N ASN A 106 21.02 -2.30 9.41
CA ASN A 106 22.07 -1.60 10.18
C ASN A 106 23.05 -0.87 9.25
N GLU A 107 23.47 -1.50 8.15
CA GLU A 107 24.32 -0.84 7.15
C GLU A 107 23.64 0.36 6.48
N LEU A 108 22.31 0.31 6.27
CA LEU A 108 21.54 1.44 5.74
C LEU A 108 21.36 2.55 6.76
N VAL A 109 21.16 2.21 8.02
CA VAL A 109 21.00 3.18 9.12
C VAL A 109 22.32 3.86 9.45
N ASP A 110 23.42 3.09 9.47
CA ASP A 110 24.77 3.58 9.71
C ASP A 110 25.40 4.20 8.46
N GLY A 111 24.94 3.76 7.29
CA GLY A 111 25.47 4.17 5.99
C GLY A 111 24.85 5.47 5.50
N LYS A 112 25.58 6.51 5.56
CA LYS A 112 25.30 7.86 5.07
C LYS A 112 25.11 7.95 3.54
N ASN A 113 24.70 6.89 2.84
CA ASN A 113 24.76 6.84 1.37
C ASN A 113 23.46 6.42 0.69
N ASN A 114 22.82 7.39 0.04
CA ASN A 114 21.74 7.23 -0.95
C ASN A 114 22.06 6.23 -2.07
N THR A 115 23.32 6.10 -2.45
CA THR A 115 23.82 5.22 -3.52
C THR A 115 23.51 3.75 -3.21
N ARG A 116 23.59 3.33 -1.95
CA ARG A 116 23.34 1.93 -1.59
C ARG A 116 21.90 1.48 -1.66
N ILE A 117 20.92 2.35 -1.40
CA ILE A 117 19.50 1.99 -1.59
C ILE A 117 19.22 1.70 -3.06
N ASN A 118 19.74 2.52 -3.96
CA ASN A 118 19.56 2.31 -5.38
C ASN A 118 20.25 1.02 -5.88
N ASP A 119 21.44 0.71 -5.34
CA ASP A 119 22.17 -0.54 -5.65
C ASP A 119 21.44 -1.78 -5.14
N ILE A 120 20.72 -1.66 -4.03
CA ILE A 120 19.98 -2.75 -3.42
C ILE A 120 18.66 -3.00 -4.12
N ILE A 121 18.01 -1.95 -4.60
CA ILE A 121 16.80 -2.08 -5.42
C ILE A 121 17.08 -2.94 -6.68
N ASP A 122 18.32 -3.08 -7.11
CA ASP A 122 18.72 -3.95 -8.24
C ASP A 122 19.19 -5.37 -7.82
N SER A 123 19.30 -5.68 -6.53
CA SER A 123 19.95 -6.91 -6.07
C SER A 123 18.98 -8.05 -5.73
N VAL A 124 19.55 -9.26 -5.57
CA VAL A 124 18.89 -10.50 -5.08
C VAL A 124 18.16 -10.30 -3.74
N PHE A 125 18.52 -9.26 -2.98
CA PHE A 125 17.87 -8.89 -1.73
C PHE A 125 16.40 -8.50 -1.92
N LEU A 126 16.05 -7.88 -3.03
CA LEU A 126 14.65 -7.55 -3.35
C LEU A 126 13.78 -8.76 -3.60
N GLY A 127 14.35 -9.87 -4.08
CA GLY A 127 13.63 -11.13 -4.15
C GLY A 127 13.13 -11.57 -2.78
N SER A 128 13.91 -11.36 -1.71
CA SER A 128 13.48 -11.66 -0.35
C SER A 128 12.47 -10.65 0.19
N CYS A 129 12.55 -9.37 -0.19
CA CYS A 129 11.55 -8.36 0.15
C CYS A 129 10.23 -8.64 -0.54
N LYS A 130 10.23 -8.99 -1.83
CA LYS A 130 9.03 -9.39 -2.57
C LYS A 130 8.38 -10.64 -1.96
N TYR A 131 9.18 -11.60 -1.51
CA TYR A 131 8.68 -12.87 -0.97
C TYR A 131 7.85 -12.71 0.30
N LYS A 132 8.21 -11.78 1.18
CA LYS A 132 7.43 -11.52 2.40
C LYS A 132 6.07 -10.88 2.14
N PHE A 133 5.88 -10.19 1.01
CA PHE A 133 4.60 -9.64 0.56
C PHE A 133 3.89 -10.51 -0.49
N ALA A 134 4.33 -11.76 -0.70
CA ALA A 134 3.81 -12.61 -1.78
C ALA A 134 2.29 -12.82 -1.71
N GLU A 135 1.72 -13.01 -0.52
CA GLU A 135 0.29 -13.19 -0.36
C GLU A 135 -0.49 -11.90 -0.64
N TYR A 136 0.05 -10.75 -0.21
CA TYR A 136 -0.50 -9.43 -0.54
C TYR A 136 -0.60 -9.27 -2.06
N TYR A 137 0.51 -9.43 -2.79
CA TYR A 137 0.52 -9.26 -4.25
C TYR A 137 -0.42 -10.23 -4.96
N LYS A 138 -0.47 -11.47 -4.49
CA LYS A 138 -1.32 -12.50 -5.09
C LYS A 138 -2.82 -12.26 -4.83
N LYS A 139 -3.19 -11.80 -3.65
CA LYS A 139 -4.58 -11.79 -3.19
C LYS A 139 -5.25 -10.41 -3.28
N ILE A 140 -4.52 -9.34 -2.97
CA ILE A 140 -5.07 -7.99 -2.95
C ILE A 140 -4.82 -7.28 -4.28
N SER A 141 -3.59 -7.28 -4.74
CA SER A 141 -3.28 -6.62 -6.02
C SER A 141 -3.77 -7.40 -7.23
N ASN A 142 -4.14 -8.67 -7.04
CA ASN A 142 -4.54 -9.60 -8.11
C ASN A 142 -3.57 -9.53 -9.32
N ASN A 143 -2.27 -9.38 -9.02
CA ASN A 143 -1.19 -9.12 -9.97
C ASN A 143 -1.36 -7.82 -10.80
N ARG A 144 -2.35 -6.98 -10.49
CA ARG A 144 -2.66 -5.75 -11.22
C ARG A 144 -1.44 -4.82 -11.31
N TYR A 145 -0.67 -4.74 -10.22
CA TYR A 145 0.46 -3.83 -10.10
C TYR A 145 1.82 -4.51 -10.36
N GLU A 146 1.84 -5.83 -10.54
CA GLU A 146 3.10 -6.58 -10.74
C GLU A 146 3.82 -6.20 -12.04
N VAL A 147 3.08 -5.70 -13.02
CA VAL A 147 3.59 -5.37 -14.36
C VAL A 147 4.38 -4.07 -14.37
N GLN A 148 4.03 -3.10 -13.53
CA GLN A 148 4.61 -1.76 -13.60
C GLN A 148 5.93 -1.63 -12.82
N ASN A 149 6.03 -2.24 -11.64
CA ASN A 149 7.30 -2.40 -10.95
C ASN A 149 7.41 -3.81 -10.38
N LYS A 150 8.15 -4.66 -11.08
CA LYS A 150 8.31 -6.09 -10.78
C LYS A 150 8.86 -6.38 -9.38
N LEU A 151 9.45 -5.39 -8.71
CA LEU A 151 10.21 -5.62 -7.50
C LEU A 151 9.42 -5.31 -6.23
N LEU A 152 8.70 -4.21 -6.17
CA LEU A 152 8.07 -3.73 -4.94
C LEU A 152 6.56 -3.51 -5.06
N GLY A 153 5.97 -3.77 -6.23
CA GLY A 153 4.53 -3.59 -6.44
C GLY A 153 4.10 -2.12 -6.49
N ASN A 154 5.03 -1.21 -6.78
CA ASN A 154 4.70 0.19 -7.02
C ASN A 154 3.98 0.34 -8.35
N TYR A 155 3.07 1.31 -8.42
CA TYR A 155 2.26 1.52 -9.61
C TYR A 155 1.92 2.98 -9.83
N TYR A 156 1.61 3.29 -11.07
CA TYR A 156 0.93 4.50 -11.48
C TYR A 156 -0.31 4.14 -12.30
N GLU A 157 -1.44 4.70 -11.94
CA GLU A 157 -2.68 4.55 -12.68
C GLU A 157 -3.36 5.90 -12.86
N GLU A 158 -4.12 6.02 -13.95
CA GLU A 158 -4.96 7.18 -14.23
C GLU A 158 -6.44 6.78 -14.15
N LEU A 159 -7.22 7.66 -13.56
CA LEU A 159 -8.68 7.59 -13.63
C LEU A 159 -9.23 8.92 -14.09
N GLU A 160 -10.43 8.88 -14.65
CA GLU A 160 -11.19 10.07 -15.04
C GLU A 160 -12.39 10.23 -14.11
N VAL A 161 -12.57 11.43 -13.58
CA VAL A 161 -13.70 11.84 -12.76
C VAL A 161 -14.25 13.14 -13.37
N ASP A 162 -15.46 13.12 -13.91
CA ASP A 162 -16.12 14.27 -14.53
C ASP A 162 -15.29 15.01 -15.59
N GLY A 163 -14.49 14.26 -16.35
CA GLY A 163 -13.60 14.80 -17.38
C GLY A 163 -12.26 15.34 -16.86
N GLU A 164 -12.00 15.25 -15.56
CA GLU A 164 -10.70 15.54 -14.95
C GLU A 164 -9.86 14.27 -14.83
N LYS A 165 -8.61 14.34 -15.25
CA LYS A 165 -7.66 13.24 -15.11
C LYS A 165 -6.99 13.27 -13.74
N ILE A 166 -7.01 12.16 -13.05
CA ILE A 166 -6.39 11.98 -11.74
C ILE A 166 -5.35 10.87 -11.84
N GLY A 167 -4.11 11.19 -11.48
CA GLY A 167 -3.04 10.22 -11.36
C GLY A 167 -2.94 9.68 -9.95
N ILE A 168 -2.88 8.36 -9.81
CA ILE A 168 -2.67 7.68 -8.54
C ILE A 168 -1.31 6.96 -8.60
N VAL A 169 -0.42 7.37 -7.71
CA VAL A 169 0.91 6.75 -7.53
C VAL A 169 0.88 5.94 -6.23
N GLY A 170 1.00 4.64 -6.32
CA GLY A 170 1.11 3.77 -5.15
C GLY A 170 2.56 3.33 -4.94
N VAL A 171 3.10 3.56 -3.75
CA VAL A 171 4.46 3.14 -3.40
C VAL A 171 4.47 2.29 -2.13
N ASN A 172 5.30 1.25 -2.13
CA ASN A 172 5.51 0.40 -0.97
C ASN A 172 6.55 1.05 -0.05
N SER A 173 6.11 1.72 1.01
CA SER A 173 6.99 2.27 2.06
C SER A 173 7.38 1.22 3.11
N ALA A 174 6.77 0.03 3.09
CA ALA A 174 6.98 -1.04 4.07
C ALA A 174 8.02 -2.08 3.63
N TRP A 175 8.65 -1.91 2.47
CA TRP A 175 9.55 -2.95 1.92
C TRP A 175 10.77 -3.24 2.79
N LEU A 176 11.23 -2.29 3.60
CA LEU A 176 12.30 -2.47 4.59
C LEU A 176 11.81 -3.06 5.91
N SER A 177 10.51 -3.10 6.17
CA SER A 177 9.95 -3.61 7.41
C SER A 177 10.37 -5.05 7.69
N GLN A 178 10.68 -5.33 8.95
CA GLN A 178 11.09 -6.64 9.45
C GLN A 178 10.04 -7.28 10.36
N GLY A 179 8.88 -6.64 10.52
CA GLY A 179 7.81 -7.11 11.38
C GLY A 179 8.17 -7.10 12.87
N LYS A 180 9.10 -6.26 13.27
CA LYS A 180 9.47 -6.03 14.67
C LYS A 180 8.92 -4.67 15.08
N GLY A 181 8.39 -4.55 16.29
CA GLY A 181 7.71 -3.35 16.79
C GLY A 181 8.52 -2.04 16.83
N ASN A 182 9.76 -2.04 16.36
CA ASN A 182 10.63 -0.86 16.23
C ASN A 182 10.84 -0.45 14.76
N ASP A 183 10.10 -1.04 13.82
CA ASP A 183 10.27 -0.77 12.38
C ASP A 183 9.95 0.70 12.03
N GLU A 184 9.15 1.38 12.87
CA GLU A 184 8.69 2.75 12.63
C GLU A 184 9.73 3.83 13.01
N ASN A 185 10.81 3.49 13.67
CA ASN A 185 11.79 4.46 14.14
C ASN A 185 12.88 4.73 13.10
N LEU A 186 12.56 5.59 12.09
CA LEU A 186 13.54 6.07 11.10
C LEU A 186 14.22 4.97 10.26
N HIS A 187 13.51 3.86 10.03
CA HIS A 187 14.04 2.70 9.29
C HIS A 187 13.28 2.44 7.98
N MET A 188 12.23 3.22 7.70
CA MET A 188 11.45 3.07 6.48
C MET A 188 12.05 3.88 5.33
N ALA A 189 11.77 3.48 4.12
CA ALA A 189 12.17 4.21 2.92
C ALA A 189 11.27 3.85 1.74
N VAL A 190 11.14 4.79 0.81
CA VAL A 190 10.56 4.52 -0.52
C VAL A 190 11.68 4.30 -1.52
N GLY A 191 12.70 5.14 -1.50
CA GLY A 191 13.83 5.13 -2.42
C GLY A 191 13.57 5.95 -3.68
N GLU A 192 14.49 6.85 -3.97
CA GLU A 192 14.40 7.78 -5.10
C GLU A 192 14.19 7.07 -6.45
N LYS A 193 14.85 5.92 -6.66
CA LYS A 193 14.75 5.14 -7.89
C LYS A 193 13.31 4.69 -8.17
N GLN A 194 12.58 4.26 -7.15
CA GLN A 194 11.19 3.85 -7.29
C GLN A 194 10.32 5.01 -7.81
N ILE A 195 10.51 6.20 -7.25
CA ILE A 195 9.77 7.39 -7.66
C ILE A 195 10.15 7.81 -9.08
N ARG A 196 11.45 7.83 -9.40
CA ARG A 196 11.93 8.20 -10.73
C ARG A 196 11.42 7.28 -11.84
N GLU A 197 11.38 5.98 -11.58
CA GLU A 197 10.84 5.01 -12.54
C GLU A 197 9.35 5.25 -12.80
N LEU A 198 8.57 5.50 -11.75
CA LEU A 198 7.15 5.81 -11.89
C LEU A 198 6.92 7.13 -12.63
N VAL A 199 7.66 8.17 -12.30
CA VAL A 199 7.53 9.49 -12.95
C VAL A 199 7.92 9.42 -14.42
N ASN A 200 8.95 8.66 -14.79
CA ASN A 200 9.40 8.53 -16.18
C ASN A 200 8.36 7.86 -17.08
N PHE A 201 7.52 6.99 -16.53
CA PHE A 201 6.46 6.27 -17.26
C PHE A 201 5.09 6.96 -17.17
N SER A 202 4.98 8.01 -16.38
CA SER A 202 3.70 8.63 -16.07
C SER A 202 3.43 9.88 -16.88
N SER A 203 2.15 10.17 -17.07
CA SER A 203 1.67 11.45 -17.60
C SER A 203 1.31 12.45 -16.49
N LEU A 204 2.00 12.39 -15.35
CA LEU A 204 1.71 13.22 -14.17
C LEU A 204 1.50 14.70 -14.49
N ASN A 205 2.29 15.25 -15.41
CA ASN A 205 2.19 16.66 -15.80
C ASN A 205 0.91 17.00 -16.59
N LYS A 206 0.15 15.99 -17.02
CA LYS A 206 -1.09 16.17 -17.79
C LYS A 206 -2.34 16.00 -16.94
N ASN A 207 -2.19 15.61 -15.69
CA ASN A 207 -3.30 15.37 -14.79
C ASN A 207 -3.70 16.65 -14.06
N SER A 208 -4.99 16.78 -13.80
CA SER A 208 -5.54 17.86 -12.96
C SER A 208 -5.15 17.69 -11.48
N LEU A 209 -4.95 16.43 -11.05
CA LEU A 209 -4.56 16.08 -9.68
C LEU A 209 -3.70 14.82 -9.71
N ASN A 210 -2.65 14.79 -8.88
CA ASN A 210 -1.89 13.57 -8.61
C ASN A 210 -1.91 13.28 -7.12
N ILE A 211 -2.17 12.02 -6.75
CA ILE A 211 -2.23 11.53 -5.37
C ILE A 211 -1.18 10.44 -5.21
N CYS A 212 -0.29 10.61 -4.22
CA CYS A 212 0.68 9.59 -3.86
C CYS A 212 0.22 8.85 -2.61
N LEU A 213 0.13 7.52 -2.71
CA LEU A 213 -0.29 6.63 -1.64
C LEU A 213 0.93 5.92 -1.05
N TYR A 214 1.07 5.97 0.25
CA TYR A 214 2.05 5.22 1.02
C TYR A 214 1.51 5.00 2.45
N HIS A 215 2.05 4.00 3.15
CA HIS A 215 1.59 3.67 4.50
C HIS A 215 2.33 4.47 5.58
N HIS A 216 3.66 4.34 5.63
CA HIS A 216 4.45 4.98 6.69
C HIS A 216 4.62 6.48 6.46
N PRO A 217 4.33 7.33 7.45
CA PRO A 217 4.54 8.78 7.32
C PRO A 217 6.02 9.09 7.10
N MET A 218 6.31 10.14 6.33
CA MET A 218 7.70 10.53 5.98
C MET A 218 8.59 10.77 7.20
N SER A 219 8.00 11.10 8.36
CA SER A 219 8.74 11.26 9.63
C SER A 219 9.42 9.97 10.11
N THR A 220 8.94 8.80 9.67
CA THR A 220 9.51 7.48 10.00
C THR A 220 10.55 7.00 9.00
N TRP A 221 10.77 7.73 7.90
CA TRP A 221 11.72 7.37 6.86
C TRP A 221 13.15 7.71 7.26
N LEU A 222 14.09 6.99 6.66
CA LEU A 222 15.50 7.30 6.76
C LEU A 222 15.78 8.75 6.36
N ALA A 223 16.72 9.42 7.04
CA ALA A 223 16.94 10.85 6.91
C ALA A 223 17.23 11.28 5.46
N PHE A 224 17.95 10.46 4.71
CA PHE A 224 18.31 10.73 3.31
C PHE A 224 17.15 10.50 2.33
N ASP A 225 16.10 9.80 2.72
CA ASP A 225 14.92 9.52 1.86
C ASP A 225 13.82 10.58 2.06
N ARG A 226 14.03 11.51 2.98
CA ARG A 226 13.11 12.62 3.28
C ARG A 226 13.41 13.90 2.51
N THR A 227 14.55 13.96 1.83
CA THR A 227 15.02 15.12 1.05
C THR A 227 14.74 14.93 -0.42
#